data_f26f0626066907dec202cd31b84a7c4c
#
_entry.id   f26f0626066907dec202cd31b84a7c4c
#
_cell.length_a   1.000
_cell.length_b   1.000
_cell.length_c   1.000
_cell.angle_alpha   90.00
_cell.angle_beta   90.00
_cell.angle_gamma   90.00
#
_symmetry.space_group_name_H-M   'P 1'
#
loop_
_entity.id
_entity.type
_entity.pdbx_description
1 polymer ?
#
loop_
_entity_poly.entity_id
_entity_poly.type
_entity_poly.pdbx_seq_one_letter_code
_entity_poly.pdbx_strand_id
1 'polypeptide(L)'
;MRKVTRILLQLHLCIAVLGVFSLTTGSAMAQVAARGDKLVRTANDQESVQFVLALPLKDSAGLQQKLSVLYDPKSASFRHFLTAAEFDAKYAPSDAEYSALRAFARGSGLNVVREPPGHTLLDVSGDVASIRRLFGVQMNWRQTSEGALYLAGDREPVSPSGLAAMGGHAAMLNQKPPRPLIKRAAVTPTPNAGTGPTGPISGDTPSYVPSDIKTAYNLNSIQNGGTPVALFELSTANYADAQVYAAAYGLNNPIPTSSESVWLKNVDGGTTDTSGALEVMLDVDMVMAVSNPTSMYIYSAPLSGWLDEYKQIAEDNLVGQVSSSWTNGCEAEVGASTLAQENAVFEQMAAQGMAVFIAAGDQGSYPGSNGGYDCSGSGAQVTDPASQPYVTSAGGTSLATSTSQAYVSETVWNDLSTGYGATGGGVSANWTIPWYQEGLTASDTEFSTTMRNIPDMSLNADPYTGYYIYNSNSGGWIPNVGGTSAVAPQLASFWSIVSKSLGSRAGFANPAIYTIGKNSTVYASAFHDVTVGNNGCSPNGNQACDYDAFTGYDNATGWGSYNGANLYSSVLGIKRAAFLSSIIELLLQ
;
A
#
# COMPACT_ATOMS: atom_id res chain seq x y z
N MET A 1 15.39 62.53 22.56
CA MET A 1 14.80 62.38 21.22
C MET A 1 15.63 61.35 20.42
N ARG A 2 15.45 60.08 20.61
CA ARG A 2 16.01 58.96 19.82
C ARG A 2 15.62 57.63 20.50
N LYS A 3 14.32 57.35 20.67
CA LYS A 3 13.82 56.05 21.14
C LYS A 3 12.35 55.77 20.79
N VAL A 4 11.80 56.42 19.76
CA VAL A 4 10.37 56.23 19.39
C VAL A 4 10.16 55.81 17.93
N THR A 5 11.21 55.45 17.19
CA THR A 5 11.10 55.12 15.75
C THR A 5 11.43 53.66 15.41
N ARG A 6 11.14 52.71 16.31
CA ARG A 6 11.41 51.27 16.05
C ARG A 6 10.26 50.32 16.39
N ILE A 7 9.03 50.82 16.62
CA ILE A 7 7.86 49.97 16.96
C ILE A 7 6.76 50.05 15.89
N LEU A 8 6.95 50.75 14.80
CA LEU A 8 5.94 50.90 13.74
C LEU A 8 6.30 50.19 12.40
N LEU A 9 7.24 49.24 12.42
CA LEU A 9 7.63 48.50 11.21
C LEU A 9 7.46 46.98 11.34
N GLN A 10 6.68 46.49 12.30
CA GLN A 10 6.39 45.05 12.47
C GLN A 10 4.90 44.68 12.46
N LEU A 11 4.03 45.55 11.99
CA LEU A 11 2.57 45.31 11.92
C LEU A 11 1.98 45.41 10.50
N HIS A 12 2.75 45.27 9.44
CA HIS A 12 2.29 45.32 8.05
C HIS A 12 2.83 44.19 7.16
N LEU A 13 3.01 42.98 7.70
CA LEU A 13 3.37 41.84 6.88
C LEU A 13 2.59 40.57 7.24
N CYS A 14 1.32 40.70 7.54
CA CYS A 14 0.39 39.58 7.75
C CYS A 14 -0.95 39.77 7.04
N ILE A 15 -0.99 40.35 5.85
CA ILE A 15 -2.15 40.27 4.96
C ILE A 15 -1.57 40.33 3.53
N ALA A 16 -1.40 39.22 2.88
CA ALA A 16 -1.42 38.93 1.44
C ALA A 16 -0.57 37.71 1.12
N VAL A 17 -1.02 36.52 1.55
CA VAL A 17 -0.77 35.27 0.80
C VAL A 17 -2.13 34.62 0.60
N LEU A 18 -3.03 35.33 -0.08
CA LEU A 18 -3.97 34.70 -0.98
C LEU A 18 -3.14 34.30 -2.18
N GLY A 19 -2.69 33.04 -2.15
CA GLY A 19 -1.99 32.44 -3.26
C GLY A 19 -2.88 32.48 -4.49
N VAL A 20 -2.53 33.36 -5.40
CA VAL A 20 -2.81 33.18 -6.80
C VAL A 20 -2.14 31.85 -7.14
N PHE A 21 -2.94 30.77 -7.24
CA PHE A 21 -2.56 29.62 -8.01
C PHE A 21 -2.32 30.11 -9.45
N SER A 22 -1.12 30.53 -9.67
CA SER A 22 -0.59 30.68 -11.02
C SER A 22 -0.68 29.28 -11.62
N LEU A 23 -1.65 29.08 -12.47
CA LEU A 23 -1.61 28.01 -13.48
C LEU A 23 -0.31 28.23 -14.27
N THR A 24 0.81 27.79 -13.71
CA THR A 24 1.92 27.41 -14.55
C THR A 24 1.33 26.30 -15.40
N THR A 25 1.23 26.56 -16.67
CA THR A 25 1.07 25.57 -17.71
C THR A 25 2.10 24.48 -17.44
N GLY A 26 1.73 23.53 -16.58
CA GLY A 26 2.45 22.29 -16.44
C GLY A 26 2.50 21.73 -17.84
N SER A 27 3.68 21.56 -18.38
CA SER A 27 3.92 20.75 -19.54
C SER A 27 3.07 19.51 -19.34
N ALA A 28 2.08 19.28 -20.20
CA ALA A 28 1.34 18.03 -20.22
C ALA A 28 2.42 16.95 -20.27
N MET A 29 2.69 16.30 -19.14
CA MET A 29 3.51 15.10 -19.18
C MET A 29 2.70 14.16 -20.04
N ALA A 30 3.13 14.00 -21.27
CA ALA A 30 2.66 12.92 -22.10
C ALA A 30 2.82 11.70 -21.20
N GLN A 31 1.76 10.93 -21.03
CA GLN A 31 1.83 9.62 -20.40
C GLN A 31 2.92 8.87 -21.18
N VAL A 32 4.15 8.92 -20.65
CA VAL A 32 5.29 8.33 -21.33
C VAL A 32 5.08 6.85 -21.22
N ALA A 33 4.74 6.25 -22.34
CA ALA A 33 4.68 4.81 -22.45
C ALA A 33 5.91 4.21 -21.79
N ALA A 34 5.70 3.26 -20.88
CA ALA A 34 6.78 2.52 -20.28
C ALA A 34 7.81 2.13 -21.35
N ARG A 35 9.08 2.44 -21.14
CA ARG A 35 10.12 2.13 -22.12
C ARG A 35 10.28 0.63 -22.38
N GLY A 36 9.76 -0.22 -21.46
CA GLY A 36 9.70 -1.67 -21.63
C GLY A 36 8.50 -2.15 -22.44
N ASP A 37 7.36 -1.44 -22.39
CA ASP A 37 6.12 -1.90 -23.02
C ASP A 37 6.08 -1.56 -24.51
N LYS A 38 5.90 -2.58 -25.30
CA LYS A 38 5.88 -2.44 -26.76
C LYS A 38 4.54 -1.92 -27.23
N LEU A 39 4.55 -0.82 -28.01
CA LEU A 39 3.39 -0.43 -28.79
C LEU A 39 3.11 -1.50 -29.86
N VAL A 40 1.95 -2.13 -29.80
CA VAL A 40 1.54 -3.17 -30.77
C VAL A 40 0.82 -2.53 -31.94
N ARG A 41 -0.20 -1.72 -31.65
CA ARG A 41 -0.98 -0.98 -32.66
C ARG A 41 -1.85 0.09 -32.00
N THR A 42 -2.29 1.03 -32.78
CA THR A 42 -3.40 1.89 -32.39
C THR A 42 -4.69 1.09 -32.33
N ALA A 43 -5.53 1.33 -31.33
CA ALA A 43 -6.82 0.68 -31.21
C ALA A 43 -7.80 1.19 -32.28
N ASN A 44 -8.66 0.31 -32.78
CA ASN A 44 -9.66 0.68 -33.78
C ASN A 44 -10.79 1.47 -33.12
N ASP A 45 -11.43 2.34 -33.86
CA ASP A 45 -12.49 3.24 -33.41
C ASP A 45 -13.67 2.53 -32.74
N GLN A 46 -13.97 1.30 -33.12
CA GLN A 46 -15.11 0.52 -32.60
C GLN A 46 -14.74 -0.44 -31.46
N GLU A 47 -13.47 -0.50 -31.07
CA GLU A 47 -13.09 -1.32 -29.93
C GLU A 47 -13.66 -0.71 -28.64
N SER A 48 -14.25 -1.58 -27.78
CA SER A 48 -14.83 -1.17 -26.51
C SER A 48 -13.77 -1.04 -25.44
N VAL A 49 -13.86 0.03 -24.65
CA VAL A 49 -12.98 0.31 -23.50
C VAL A 49 -13.87 0.50 -22.28
N GLN A 50 -13.58 -0.20 -21.20
CA GLN A 50 -14.16 0.08 -19.88
C GLN A 50 -13.24 1.03 -19.12
N PHE A 51 -13.80 1.98 -18.41
CA PHE A 51 -13.07 2.95 -17.61
C PHE A 51 -13.99 3.56 -16.55
N VAL A 52 -13.45 4.40 -15.70
CA VAL A 52 -14.20 5.01 -14.60
C VAL A 52 -14.44 6.48 -14.89
N LEU A 53 -15.67 6.95 -14.68
CA LEU A 53 -15.96 8.37 -14.44
C LEU A 53 -16.01 8.59 -12.94
N ALA A 54 -15.28 9.57 -12.46
CA ALA A 54 -15.12 9.81 -11.03
C ALA A 54 -15.59 11.21 -10.64
N LEU A 55 -16.14 11.32 -9.44
CA LEU A 55 -16.42 12.59 -8.75
C LEU A 55 -15.47 12.76 -7.57
N PRO A 56 -14.98 13.96 -7.30
CA PRO A 56 -14.14 14.23 -6.16
C PRO A 56 -14.94 14.14 -4.85
N LEU A 57 -14.24 13.87 -3.76
CA LEU A 57 -14.79 14.06 -2.42
C LEU A 57 -15.11 15.54 -2.20
N LYS A 58 -16.20 15.79 -1.45
CA LYS A 58 -16.53 17.13 -0.97
C LYS A 58 -15.62 17.51 0.19
N ASP A 59 -15.39 18.81 0.37
CA ASP A 59 -14.67 19.34 1.52
C ASP A 59 -13.35 18.60 1.82
N SER A 60 -12.52 18.41 0.81
CA SER A 60 -11.20 17.74 0.97
C SER A 60 -10.35 18.44 2.06
N ALA A 61 -10.41 19.77 2.18
CA ALA A 61 -9.69 20.49 3.23
C ALA A 61 -10.21 20.13 4.63
N GLY A 62 -11.53 20.03 4.81
CA GLY A 62 -12.15 19.58 6.06
C GLY A 62 -11.83 18.13 6.38
N LEU A 63 -11.69 17.26 5.36
CA LEU A 63 -11.26 15.88 5.54
C LEU A 63 -9.80 15.81 6.02
N GLN A 64 -8.88 16.58 5.43
CA GLN A 64 -7.49 16.67 5.87
C GLN A 64 -7.39 17.16 7.32
N GLN A 65 -8.15 18.18 7.68
CA GLN A 65 -8.23 18.66 9.07
C GLN A 65 -8.81 17.57 9.99
N LYS A 66 -9.84 16.85 9.55
CA LYS A 66 -10.41 15.75 10.34
C LYS A 66 -9.39 14.63 10.55
N LEU A 67 -8.65 14.23 9.52
CA LEU A 67 -7.60 13.23 9.62
C LEU A 67 -6.51 13.66 10.60
N SER A 68 -6.04 14.91 10.54
CA SER A 68 -5.01 15.38 11.46
C SER A 68 -5.41 15.26 12.94
N VAL A 69 -6.67 15.59 13.30
CA VAL A 69 -7.15 15.49 14.69
C VAL A 69 -7.52 14.07 15.11
N LEU A 70 -7.88 13.18 14.16
CA LEU A 70 -8.14 11.76 14.45
C LEU A 70 -6.88 11.03 14.90
N TYR A 71 -5.72 11.49 14.45
CA TYR A 71 -4.43 10.87 14.71
C TYR A 71 -3.52 11.68 15.65
N ASP A 72 -3.98 12.83 16.15
CA ASP A 72 -3.29 13.57 17.21
C ASP A 72 -3.68 13.04 18.60
N PRO A 73 -2.73 12.43 19.36
CA PRO A 73 -3.02 11.92 20.70
C PRO A 73 -3.49 12.97 21.71
N LYS A 74 -3.29 14.27 21.41
CA LYS A 74 -3.73 15.39 22.25
C LYS A 74 -5.14 15.85 21.92
N SER A 75 -5.70 15.41 20.80
CA SER A 75 -7.04 15.79 20.36
C SER A 75 -8.13 15.04 21.13
N ALA A 76 -9.20 15.73 21.50
CA ALA A 76 -10.42 15.10 22.02
C ALA A 76 -11.08 14.16 21.00
N SER A 77 -10.77 14.30 19.71
CA SER A 77 -11.23 13.43 18.63
C SER A 77 -10.30 12.26 18.34
N PHE A 78 -9.23 12.06 19.12
CA PHE A 78 -8.24 11.00 18.88
C PHE A 78 -8.92 9.63 18.78
N ARG A 79 -8.74 8.97 17.63
CA ARG A 79 -9.34 7.66 17.31
C ARG A 79 -10.88 7.60 17.37
N HIS A 80 -11.57 8.73 17.26
CA HIS A 80 -13.02 8.75 17.07
C HIS A 80 -13.32 8.67 15.56
N PHE A 81 -13.09 7.48 15.01
CA PHE A 81 -13.21 7.22 13.59
C PHE A 81 -14.66 7.30 13.10
N LEU A 82 -14.82 7.59 11.81
CA LEU A 82 -16.11 7.66 11.16
C LEU A 82 -16.60 6.26 10.78
N THR A 83 -17.89 6.07 10.76
CA THR A 83 -18.52 4.97 10.03
C THR A 83 -18.55 5.30 8.53
N ALA A 84 -18.77 4.31 7.65
CA ALA A 84 -18.95 4.56 6.22
C ALA A 84 -20.09 5.55 5.97
N ALA A 85 -21.23 5.38 6.63
CA ALA A 85 -22.38 6.28 6.49
C ALA A 85 -22.09 7.73 6.95
N GLU A 86 -21.30 7.93 8.01
CA GLU A 86 -20.89 9.27 8.45
C GLU A 86 -19.90 9.91 7.48
N PHE A 87 -19.01 9.11 6.88
CA PHE A 87 -18.09 9.56 5.84
C PHE A 87 -18.87 10.01 4.61
N ASP A 88 -19.76 9.15 4.11
CA ASP A 88 -20.57 9.43 2.91
C ASP A 88 -21.44 10.66 3.09
N ALA A 89 -22.14 10.77 4.21
CA ALA A 89 -23.00 11.91 4.49
C ALA A 89 -22.24 13.25 4.45
N LYS A 90 -20.95 13.24 4.78
CA LYS A 90 -20.14 14.45 4.89
C LYS A 90 -19.27 14.72 3.66
N TYR A 91 -18.68 13.69 3.09
CA TYR A 91 -17.62 13.82 2.10
C TYR A 91 -17.93 13.21 0.73
N ALA A 92 -18.87 12.26 0.63
CA ALA A 92 -19.24 11.70 -0.66
C ALA A 92 -20.14 12.65 -1.48
N PRO A 93 -20.13 12.54 -2.80
CA PRO A 93 -21.11 13.22 -3.66
C PRO A 93 -22.55 12.86 -3.29
N SER A 94 -23.46 13.79 -3.42
CA SER A 94 -24.89 13.56 -3.18
C SER A 94 -25.52 12.70 -4.28
N ASP A 95 -26.68 12.11 -4.00
CA ASP A 95 -27.50 11.42 -5.00
C ASP A 95 -27.78 12.26 -6.25
N ALA A 96 -27.97 13.58 -6.07
CA ALA A 96 -28.21 14.50 -7.18
C ALA A 96 -26.97 14.68 -8.06
N GLU A 97 -25.78 14.82 -7.47
CA GLU A 97 -24.50 14.92 -8.19
C GLU A 97 -24.17 13.61 -8.91
N TYR A 98 -24.38 12.49 -8.24
CA TYR A 98 -24.16 11.18 -8.85
C TYR A 98 -25.17 10.89 -9.98
N SER A 99 -26.43 11.31 -9.81
CA SER A 99 -27.43 11.22 -10.88
C SER A 99 -27.07 12.09 -12.08
N ALA A 100 -26.46 13.27 -11.85
CA ALA A 100 -25.96 14.11 -12.92
C ALA A 100 -24.79 13.46 -13.66
N LEU A 101 -23.88 12.74 -12.96
CA LEU A 101 -22.81 11.97 -13.57
C LEU A 101 -23.36 10.85 -14.47
N ARG A 102 -24.37 10.11 -13.99
CA ARG A 102 -25.06 9.08 -14.81
C ARG A 102 -25.72 9.68 -16.06
N ALA A 103 -26.38 10.84 -15.89
CA ALA A 103 -27.01 11.54 -17.02
C ALA A 103 -25.96 12.02 -18.03
N PHE A 104 -24.83 12.54 -17.55
CA PHE A 104 -23.70 12.90 -18.41
C PHE A 104 -23.17 11.70 -19.19
N ALA A 105 -22.91 10.55 -18.53
CA ALA A 105 -22.43 9.35 -19.18
C ALA A 105 -23.35 8.91 -20.32
N ARG A 106 -24.65 8.76 -20.04
CA ARG A 106 -25.66 8.34 -21.04
C ARG A 106 -25.81 9.37 -22.16
N GLY A 107 -25.85 10.66 -21.82
CA GLY A 107 -25.96 11.77 -22.79
C GLY A 107 -24.73 11.90 -23.70
N SER A 108 -23.58 11.41 -23.26
CA SER A 108 -22.32 11.36 -24.02
C SER A 108 -22.18 10.10 -24.88
N GLY A 109 -23.15 9.16 -24.83
CA GLY A 109 -23.13 7.91 -25.57
C GLY A 109 -22.29 6.81 -24.89
N LEU A 110 -21.99 6.95 -23.59
CA LEU A 110 -21.34 5.92 -22.79
C LEU A 110 -22.40 4.98 -22.17
N ASN A 111 -22.06 3.71 -22.03
CA ASN A 111 -22.87 2.74 -21.33
C ASN A 111 -22.44 2.68 -19.87
N VAL A 112 -23.37 2.77 -18.93
CA VAL A 112 -23.12 2.52 -17.51
C VAL A 112 -23.01 1.00 -17.33
N VAL A 113 -21.87 0.55 -16.83
CA VAL A 113 -21.56 -0.87 -16.60
C VAL A 113 -21.90 -1.24 -15.17
N ARG A 114 -21.39 -0.45 -14.21
CA ARG A 114 -21.63 -0.66 -12.77
C ARG A 114 -21.68 0.67 -12.05
N GLU A 115 -22.24 0.62 -10.85
CA GLU A 115 -22.32 1.73 -9.92
C GLU A 115 -21.69 1.27 -8.58
N PRO A 116 -20.35 1.41 -8.41
CA PRO A 116 -19.71 1.10 -7.14
C PRO A 116 -20.32 1.92 -5.99
N PRO A 117 -20.29 1.41 -4.75
CA PRO A 117 -20.87 2.12 -3.61
C PRO A 117 -20.15 3.43 -3.31
N GLY A 118 -20.82 4.36 -2.56
CA GLY A 118 -20.23 5.61 -2.07
C GLY A 118 -20.18 6.76 -3.07
N HIS A 119 -20.82 6.64 -4.26
CA HIS A 119 -21.08 7.71 -5.25
C HIS A 119 -19.84 8.45 -5.81
N THR A 120 -18.63 7.95 -5.59
CA THR A 120 -17.41 8.57 -6.12
C THR A 120 -17.02 8.01 -7.48
N LEU A 121 -17.41 6.79 -7.81
CA LEU A 121 -17.03 6.05 -9.01
C LEU A 121 -18.27 5.65 -9.81
N LEU A 122 -18.16 5.67 -11.13
CA LEU A 122 -19.16 5.17 -12.07
C LEU A 122 -18.44 4.44 -13.20
N ASP A 123 -18.58 3.14 -13.26
CA ASP A 123 -18.01 2.33 -14.32
C ASP A 123 -18.79 2.49 -15.60
N VAL A 124 -18.07 2.81 -16.63
CA VAL A 124 -18.64 3.05 -17.95
C VAL A 124 -17.88 2.29 -19.02
N SER A 125 -18.53 2.07 -20.15
CA SER A 125 -17.86 1.63 -21.37
C SER A 125 -18.24 2.53 -22.55
N GLY A 126 -17.29 2.67 -23.46
CA GLY A 126 -17.47 3.37 -24.72
C GLY A 126 -16.54 2.84 -25.77
N ASP A 127 -16.79 3.19 -27.04
CA ASP A 127 -15.84 2.89 -28.09
C ASP A 127 -14.67 3.88 -28.11
N VAL A 128 -13.54 3.48 -28.71
CA VAL A 128 -12.33 4.28 -28.82
C VAL A 128 -12.59 5.64 -29.47
N ALA A 129 -13.49 5.71 -30.47
CA ALA A 129 -13.87 6.96 -31.10
C ALA A 129 -14.53 7.93 -30.13
N SER A 130 -15.39 7.43 -29.26
CA SER A 130 -16.05 8.22 -28.21
C SER A 130 -15.06 8.71 -27.17
N ILE A 131 -14.12 7.88 -26.73
CA ILE A 131 -13.06 8.27 -25.78
C ILE A 131 -12.19 9.37 -26.37
N ARG A 132 -11.76 9.21 -27.62
CA ARG A 132 -10.98 10.24 -28.33
C ARG A 132 -11.75 11.54 -28.45
N ARG A 133 -13.02 11.47 -28.81
CA ARG A 133 -13.89 12.66 -28.96
C ARG A 133 -14.16 13.37 -27.62
N LEU A 134 -14.41 12.60 -26.55
CA LEU A 134 -14.79 13.16 -25.25
C LEU A 134 -13.60 13.64 -24.45
N PHE A 135 -12.53 12.87 -24.42
CA PHE A 135 -11.41 13.07 -23.49
C PHE A 135 -10.10 13.44 -24.20
N GLY A 136 -10.06 13.47 -25.54
CA GLY A 136 -8.87 13.78 -26.30
C GLY A 136 -7.78 12.72 -26.27
N VAL A 137 -8.10 11.49 -25.87
CA VAL A 137 -7.15 10.39 -25.67
C VAL A 137 -7.22 9.41 -26.84
N GLN A 138 -6.06 9.08 -27.41
CA GLN A 138 -5.92 8.00 -28.37
C GLN A 138 -5.56 6.71 -27.63
N MET A 139 -6.41 5.70 -27.74
CA MET A 139 -6.14 4.39 -27.13
C MET A 139 -5.22 3.56 -28.03
N ASN A 140 -4.27 2.87 -27.37
CA ASN A 140 -3.28 2.03 -28.03
C ASN A 140 -3.20 0.66 -27.35
N TRP A 141 -3.08 -0.40 -28.14
CA TRP A 141 -2.71 -1.70 -27.64
C TRP A 141 -1.22 -1.74 -27.36
N ARG A 142 -0.88 -2.16 -26.17
CA ARG A 142 0.48 -2.35 -25.69
C ARG A 142 0.68 -3.77 -25.23
N GLN A 143 1.93 -4.17 -25.17
CA GLN A 143 2.33 -5.48 -24.68
C GLN A 143 3.44 -5.29 -23.64
N THR A 144 3.24 -5.87 -22.45
CA THR A 144 4.28 -5.89 -21.42
C THR A 144 5.47 -6.75 -21.84
N SER A 145 6.59 -6.66 -21.14
CA SER A 145 7.76 -7.52 -21.35
C SER A 145 7.44 -9.01 -21.23
N GLU A 146 6.42 -9.35 -20.42
CA GLU A 146 5.96 -10.73 -20.19
C GLU A 146 4.92 -11.20 -21.21
N GLY A 147 4.50 -10.30 -22.12
CA GLY A 147 3.61 -10.65 -23.22
C GLY A 147 2.13 -10.35 -22.99
N ALA A 148 1.73 -9.82 -21.83
CA ALA A 148 0.35 -9.42 -21.58
C ALA A 148 -0.04 -8.22 -22.46
N LEU A 149 -1.21 -8.31 -23.09
CA LEU A 149 -1.76 -7.24 -23.92
C LEU A 149 -2.72 -6.39 -23.12
N TYR A 150 -2.64 -5.07 -23.25
CA TYR A 150 -3.54 -4.13 -22.58
C TYR A 150 -3.76 -2.86 -23.41
N LEU A 151 -4.84 -2.13 -23.12
CA LEU A 151 -5.14 -0.83 -23.69
C LEU A 151 -4.59 0.28 -22.79
N ALA A 152 -3.96 1.29 -23.40
CA ALA A 152 -3.53 2.49 -22.70
C ALA A 152 -3.77 3.73 -23.54
N GLY A 153 -4.17 4.82 -22.90
CA GLY A 153 -4.20 6.15 -23.47
C GLY A 153 -2.82 6.68 -23.78
N ASP A 154 -2.72 7.55 -24.78
CA ASP A 154 -1.47 8.22 -25.17
C ASP A 154 -1.17 9.44 -24.29
N ARG A 155 -2.12 9.88 -23.47
CA ARG A 155 -2.04 11.04 -22.57
C ARG A 155 -3.12 10.99 -21.48
N GLU A 156 -2.99 11.88 -20.49
CA GLU A 156 -4.04 12.12 -19.50
C GLU A 156 -5.33 12.61 -20.16
N PRO A 157 -6.49 12.13 -19.71
CA PRO A 157 -7.78 12.55 -20.22
C PRO A 157 -8.09 14.01 -19.87
N VAL A 158 -8.63 14.75 -20.83
CA VAL A 158 -9.16 16.10 -20.59
C VAL A 158 -10.65 15.98 -20.28
N SER A 159 -11.09 16.43 -19.11
CA SER A 159 -12.50 16.38 -18.75
C SER A 159 -13.32 17.31 -19.64
N PRO A 160 -14.35 16.82 -20.35
CA PRO A 160 -15.26 17.68 -21.11
C PRO A 160 -16.03 18.61 -20.18
N SER A 161 -16.48 19.76 -20.69
CA SER A 161 -17.07 20.84 -19.88
C SER A 161 -18.19 20.38 -18.95
N GLY A 162 -19.06 19.48 -19.41
CA GLY A 162 -20.16 18.95 -18.57
C GLY A 162 -19.66 18.10 -17.40
N LEU A 163 -18.57 17.34 -17.55
CA LEU A 163 -17.96 16.56 -16.48
C LEU A 163 -17.11 17.46 -15.57
N ALA A 164 -16.32 18.36 -16.17
CA ALA A 164 -15.50 19.33 -15.43
C ALA A 164 -16.33 20.26 -14.53
N ALA A 165 -17.54 20.65 -14.97
CA ALA A 165 -18.46 21.46 -14.16
C ALA A 165 -18.92 20.77 -12.86
N MET A 166 -18.85 19.44 -12.79
CA MET A 166 -19.09 18.63 -11.59
C MET A 166 -17.79 18.33 -10.82
N GLY A 167 -16.65 18.86 -11.25
CA GLY A 167 -15.33 18.48 -10.73
C GLY A 167 -14.90 17.06 -11.14
N GLY A 168 -15.69 16.41 -12.01
CA GLY A 168 -15.46 15.02 -12.38
C GLY A 168 -14.37 14.85 -13.47
N HIS A 169 -13.85 13.64 -13.55
CA HIS A 169 -12.82 13.26 -14.53
C HIS A 169 -12.95 11.78 -14.93
N ALA A 170 -12.22 11.38 -15.96
CA ALA A 170 -12.07 9.99 -16.34
C ALA A 170 -10.80 9.41 -15.72
N ALA A 171 -10.86 8.19 -15.23
CA ALA A 171 -9.76 7.44 -14.65
C ALA A 171 -9.66 6.04 -15.27
N MET A 172 -8.59 5.30 -15.01
CA MET A 172 -8.37 3.93 -15.48
C MET A 172 -8.37 3.77 -17.01
N LEU A 173 -7.91 4.79 -17.73
CA LEU A 173 -7.66 4.69 -19.19
C LEU A 173 -6.29 4.08 -19.52
N ASN A 174 -5.47 3.80 -18.52
CA ASN A 174 -4.34 2.87 -18.61
C ASN A 174 -4.77 1.56 -17.94
N GLN A 175 -4.94 0.52 -18.75
CA GLN A 175 -5.44 -0.79 -18.31
C GLN A 175 -4.30 -1.81 -18.15
N LYS A 176 -3.09 -1.32 -17.82
CA LYS A 176 -1.97 -2.21 -17.48
C LYS A 176 -2.42 -3.09 -16.31
N PRO A 177 -2.35 -4.43 -16.43
CA PRO A 177 -2.85 -5.30 -15.37
C PRO A 177 -1.98 -5.18 -14.11
N PRO A 178 -2.59 -5.06 -12.92
CA PRO A 178 -1.88 -5.19 -11.65
C PRO A 178 -1.17 -6.54 -11.54
N ARG A 179 -0.13 -6.60 -10.72
CA ARG A 179 0.70 -7.80 -10.54
C ARG A 179 0.98 -8.10 -9.08
N PRO A 180 1.10 -9.39 -8.72
CA PRO A 180 1.54 -9.78 -7.40
C PRO A 180 3.04 -9.52 -7.22
N LEU A 181 3.42 -9.24 -5.98
CA LEU A 181 4.78 -8.92 -5.54
C LEU A 181 5.39 -10.11 -4.77
N ILE A 182 5.42 -11.27 -5.41
CA ILE A 182 5.94 -12.51 -4.84
C ILE A 182 7.24 -12.94 -5.52
N LYS A 183 8.17 -13.43 -4.75
CA LYS A 183 9.42 -14.05 -5.22
C LYS A 183 9.58 -15.46 -4.65
N ARG A 184 10.23 -16.30 -5.41
CA ARG A 184 10.60 -17.66 -5.00
C ARG A 184 12.00 -17.98 -5.46
N ALA A 185 12.89 -18.34 -4.53
CA ALA A 185 14.21 -18.83 -4.90
C ALA A 185 14.13 -20.28 -5.36
N ALA A 186 14.71 -20.56 -6.52
CA ALA A 186 14.76 -21.90 -7.09
C ALA A 186 15.90 -22.76 -6.53
N VAL A 187 16.88 -22.14 -5.88
CA VAL A 187 18.10 -22.81 -5.36
C VAL A 187 18.27 -22.46 -3.89
N THR A 188 18.61 -23.44 -3.09
CA THR A 188 19.01 -23.22 -1.70
C THR A 188 20.33 -22.47 -1.67
N PRO A 189 20.42 -21.29 -1.09
CA PRO A 189 21.70 -20.71 -0.74
C PRO A 189 22.32 -21.50 0.40
N THR A 190 23.64 -21.51 0.43
CA THR A 190 24.38 -21.88 1.64
C THR A 190 23.96 -20.84 2.72
N PRO A 191 23.41 -21.27 3.87
CA PRO A 191 23.04 -20.33 4.92
C PRO A 191 24.23 -19.43 5.24
N ASN A 192 24.02 -18.13 5.28
CA ASN A 192 24.95 -17.23 5.97
C ASN A 192 25.17 -17.81 7.38
N ALA A 193 26.37 -17.79 7.88
CA ALA A 193 26.89 -18.57 9.02
C ALA A 193 26.19 -18.39 10.39
N GLY A 194 24.95 -18.03 10.40
CA GLY A 194 24.02 -18.14 11.52
C GLY A 194 22.88 -18.99 11.03
N THR A 195 22.76 -20.15 11.48
CA THR A 195 21.75 -21.16 11.30
C THR A 195 20.40 -20.66 10.80
N GLY A 196 19.97 -21.20 9.69
CA GLY A 196 18.71 -20.87 9.06
C GLY A 196 17.46 -21.42 9.78
N PRO A 197 16.27 -21.18 9.19
CA PRO A 197 14.97 -21.60 9.70
C PRO A 197 14.85 -23.10 9.91
N THR A 198 13.92 -23.51 10.77
CA THR A 198 13.76 -24.90 11.25
C THR A 198 12.59 -25.65 10.61
N GLY A 199 12.09 -25.19 9.49
CA GLY A 199 10.92 -25.81 8.86
C GLY A 199 10.94 -27.34 8.86
N PRO A 200 9.77 -28.00 9.03
CA PRO A 200 9.67 -29.46 9.08
C PRO A 200 9.91 -30.03 7.71
N ILE A 201 11.19 -30.37 7.37
CA ILE A 201 11.40 -30.93 6.05
C ILE A 201 12.48 -31.96 5.96
N SER A 202 12.07 -33.01 5.30
CA SER A 202 12.94 -33.98 4.66
C SER A 202 13.62 -33.32 3.44
N GLY A 203 14.80 -32.82 3.61
CA GLY A 203 15.68 -32.42 2.52
C GLY A 203 15.69 -30.94 2.18
N ASP A 204 16.67 -30.29 2.57
CA ASP A 204 17.52 -29.38 1.83
C ASP A 204 17.26 -27.86 1.87
N THR A 205 16.11 -27.33 2.24
CA THR A 205 15.95 -25.87 2.34
C THR A 205 15.27 -25.45 3.62
N PRO A 206 15.99 -24.84 4.54
CA PRO A 206 15.34 -24.25 5.70
C PRO A 206 14.57 -22.98 5.27
N SER A 207 13.26 -22.96 5.52
CA SER A 207 12.41 -21.79 5.34
C SER A 207 11.73 -21.46 6.66
N TYR A 208 11.45 -20.18 6.91
CA TYR A 208 10.80 -19.75 8.13
C TYR A 208 9.38 -20.30 8.22
N VAL A 209 9.02 -20.76 9.44
CA VAL A 209 7.69 -21.20 9.80
C VAL A 209 7.11 -20.28 10.88
N PRO A 210 5.80 -20.38 11.24
CA PRO A 210 5.16 -19.46 12.18
C PRO A 210 5.89 -19.27 13.52
N SER A 211 6.46 -20.34 14.09
CA SER A 211 7.23 -20.25 15.33
C SER A 211 8.52 -19.46 15.20
N ASP A 212 9.18 -19.55 14.05
CA ASP A 212 10.42 -18.85 13.77
C ASP A 212 10.18 -17.35 13.63
N ILE A 213 9.13 -16.97 12.86
CA ILE A 213 8.68 -15.58 12.71
C ILE A 213 8.38 -14.96 14.08
N LYS A 214 7.58 -15.65 14.90
CA LYS A 214 7.21 -15.17 16.23
C LYS A 214 8.41 -15.01 17.16
N THR A 215 9.39 -15.88 17.04
CA THR A 215 10.60 -15.84 17.86
C THR A 215 11.54 -14.73 17.38
N ALA A 216 11.80 -14.65 16.08
CA ALA A 216 12.71 -13.67 15.51
C ALA A 216 12.21 -12.24 15.80
N TYR A 217 10.94 -11.96 15.60
CA TYR A 217 10.36 -10.64 15.79
C TYR A 217 9.77 -10.40 17.19
N ASN A 218 10.09 -11.25 18.18
CA ASN A 218 9.68 -11.11 19.58
C ASN A 218 8.15 -10.96 19.77
N LEU A 219 7.38 -11.83 19.12
CA LEU A 219 5.92 -11.82 19.19
C LEU A 219 5.35 -12.80 20.23
N ASN A 220 6.18 -13.71 20.78
CA ASN A 220 5.72 -14.77 21.70
C ASN A 220 5.15 -14.26 23.03
N SER A 221 5.52 -13.05 23.45
CA SER A 221 5.08 -12.43 24.70
C SER A 221 3.85 -11.53 24.56
N ILE A 222 3.37 -11.29 23.33
CA ILE A 222 2.18 -10.47 23.11
C ILE A 222 0.92 -11.34 22.97
N GLN A 223 -0.25 -10.70 23.06
CA GLN A 223 -1.54 -11.37 22.97
C GLN A 223 -1.65 -12.19 21.66
N ASN A 224 -1.98 -13.47 21.76
CA ASN A 224 -2.27 -14.30 20.60
C ASN A 224 -3.69 -14.01 20.07
N GLY A 225 -3.84 -14.05 18.76
CA GLY A 225 -5.07 -13.73 18.04
C GLY A 225 -5.26 -12.22 17.80
N GLY A 226 -5.65 -11.87 16.59
CA GLY A 226 -5.96 -10.49 16.16
C GLY A 226 -7.46 -10.24 15.97
N THR A 227 -7.82 -9.02 15.61
CA THR A 227 -9.10 -8.70 14.95
C THR A 227 -9.06 -9.20 13.51
N PRO A 228 -10.20 -9.33 12.80
CA PRO A 228 -10.19 -9.75 11.40
C PRO A 228 -9.33 -8.83 10.53
N VAL A 229 -8.61 -9.43 9.57
CA VAL A 229 -7.84 -8.74 8.53
C VAL A 229 -8.57 -8.93 7.21
N ALA A 230 -8.60 -7.94 6.32
CA ALA A 230 -9.00 -8.09 4.94
C ALA A 230 -7.76 -8.25 4.05
N LEU A 231 -7.82 -9.19 3.13
CA LEU A 231 -6.87 -9.36 2.02
C LEU A 231 -7.52 -8.83 0.74
N PHE A 232 -6.76 -8.06 0.01
CA PHE A 232 -7.09 -7.55 -1.32
C PHE A 232 -6.46 -8.48 -2.37
N GLU A 233 -7.28 -9.14 -3.19
CA GLU A 233 -6.81 -10.21 -4.06
C GLU A 233 -7.40 -10.13 -5.48
N LEU A 234 -6.54 -10.07 -6.46
CA LEU A 234 -6.91 -10.05 -7.88
C LEU A 234 -6.78 -11.42 -8.56
N SER A 235 -6.62 -12.46 -7.76
CA SER A 235 -6.59 -13.87 -8.16
C SER A 235 -7.35 -14.69 -7.13
N THR A 236 -7.60 -15.96 -7.44
CA THR A 236 -8.20 -16.91 -6.50
C THR A 236 -7.29 -18.12 -6.29
N ALA A 237 -7.53 -18.86 -5.22
CA ALA A 237 -6.77 -20.07 -4.86
C ALA A 237 -7.68 -21.20 -4.40
N ASN A 238 -7.12 -22.36 -4.15
CA ASN A 238 -7.80 -23.41 -3.41
C ASN A 238 -7.80 -23.07 -1.91
N TYR A 239 -8.82 -22.39 -1.42
CA TYR A 239 -8.91 -21.94 -0.02
C TYR A 239 -8.98 -23.09 1.01
N ALA A 240 -9.19 -24.35 0.58
CA ALA A 240 -9.03 -25.51 1.47
C ALA A 240 -7.57 -25.69 1.95
N ASP A 241 -6.62 -25.09 1.26
CA ASP A 241 -5.19 -25.13 1.59
C ASP A 241 -4.89 -24.46 2.93
N ALA A 242 -5.65 -23.44 3.32
CA ALA A 242 -5.55 -22.80 4.64
C ALA A 242 -5.77 -23.81 5.79
N GLN A 243 -6.64 -24.80 5.60
CA GLN A 243 -6.83 -25.86 6.60
C GLN A 243 -5.60 -26.76 6.73
N VAL A 244 -4.90 -27.02 5.63
CA VAL A 244 -3.67 -27.83 5.63
C VAL A 244 -2.57 -27.11 6.38
N TYR A 245 -2.36 -25.82 6.08
CA TYR A 245 -1.38 -24.99 6.78
C TYR A 245 -1.72 -24.84 8.28
N ALA A 246 -2.97 -24.54 8.60
CA ALA A 246 -3.45 -24.43 9.99
C ALA A 246 -3.18 -25.73 10.79
N ALA A 247 -3.51 -26.89 10.22
CA ALA A 247 -3.33 -28.18 10.87
C ALA A 247 -1.85 -28.51 11.10
N ALA A 248 -0.97 -28.15 10.16
CA ALA A 248 0.46 -28.40 10.28
C ALA A 248 1.12 -27.64 11.44
N TYR A 249 0.64 -26.43 11.73
CA TYR A 249 1.24 -25.55 12.74
C TYR A 249 0.37 -25.33 13.99
N GLY A 250 -0.76 -26.03 14.11
CA GLY A 250 -1.68 -25.88 15.24
C GLY A 250 -2.33 -24.49 15.32
N LEU A 251 -2.62 -23.91 14.17
CA LEU A 251 -3.26 -22.59 14.03
C LEU A 251 -4.77 -22.72 13.81
N ASN A 252 -5.49 -21.62 13.98
CA ASN A 252 -6.89 -21.54 13.55
C ASN A 252 -6.96 -21.52 12.02
N ASN A 253 -8.05 -22.06 11.45
CA ASN A 253 -8.42 -21.78 10.07
C ASN A 253 -9.42 -20.62 10.05
N PRO A 254 -9.01 -19.40 9.63
CA PRO A 254 -9.89 -18.23 9.63
C PRO A 254 -10.87 -18.18 8.45
N ILE A 255 -10.69 -19.05 7.43
CA ILE A 255 -11.46 -19.09 6.18
C ILE A 255 -11.98 -20.52 5.88
N PRO A 256 -12.78 -21.12 6.77
CA PRO A 256 -13.27 -22.49 6.55
C PRO A 256 -14.21 -22.56 5.35
N THR A 257 -13.97 -23.50 4.43
CA THR A 257 -14.74 -23.67 3.19
C THR A 257 -16.25 -23.93 3.41
N SER A 258 -16.62 -24.42 4.61
CA SER A 258 -18.03 -24.60 4.99
C SER A 258 -18.80 -23.28 5.17
N SER A 259 -18.14 -22.14 5.24
CA SER A 259 -18.70 -20.80 5.43
C SER A 259 -18.12 -19.75 4.47
N GLU A 260 -17.78 -20.17 3.26
CA GLU A 260 -17.12 -19.31 2.26
C GLU A 260 -17.87 -18.00 2.00
N SER A 261 -19.19 -18.03 1.89
CA SER A 261 -20.01 -16.84 1.69
C SER A 261 -19.92 -15.79 2.81
N VAL A 262 -19.38 -16.16 3.96
CA VAL A 262 -19.18 -15.22 5.09
C VAL A 262 -17.92 -14.39 4.92
N TRP A 263 -16.83 -15.02 4.53
CA TRP A 263 -15.50 -14.41 4.46
C TRP A 263 -15.03 -14.05 3.06
N LEU A 264 -15.50 -14.74 2.00
CA LEU A 264 -15.17 -14.37 0.61
C LEU A 264 -16.13 -13.28 0.11
N LYS A 265 -15.57 -12.18 -0.32
CA LYS A 265 -16.25 -10.98 -0.82
C LYS A 265 -15.94 -10.80 -2.31
N ASN A 266 -16.80 -11.31 -3.16
CA ASN A 266 -16.66 -11.15 -4.60
C ASN A 266 -17.07 -9.73 -5.01
N VAL A 267 -16.13 -8.95 -5.47
CA VAL A 267 -16.33 -7.64 -6.08
C VAL A 267 -16.37 -7.82 -7.59
N ASP A 268 -17.31 -7.18 -8.25
CA ASP A 268 -17.49 -7.27 -9.70
C ASP A 268 -17.68 -8.71 -10.24
N GLY A 269 -18.21 -9.56 -9.39
CA GLY A 269 -18.39 -10.98 -9.68
C GLY A 269 -17.24 -11.87 -9.26
N GLY A 270 -16.16 -11.29 -8.71
CA GLY A 270 -14.96 -12.00 -8.33
C GLY A 270 -14.11 -12.45 -9.52
N THR A 271 -13.07 -13.23 -9.25
CA THR A 271 -12.21 -13.79 -10.28
C THR A 271 -12.14 -15.31 -10.21
N THR A 272 -11.96 -15.95 -11.36
CA THR A 272 -11.63 -17.39 -11.48
C THR A 272 -10.19 -17.62 -11.91
N ASP A 273 -9.41 -16.54 -12.05
CA ASP A 273 -7.99 -16.62 -12.38
C ASP A 273 -7.18 -17.15 -11.20
N THR A 274 -6.45 -18.22 -11.41
CA THR A 274 -5.57 -18.86 -10.42
C THR A 274 -4.09 -18.61 -10.69
N SER A 275 -3.75 -17.74 -11.63
CA SER A 275 -2.35 -17.46 -11.97
C SER A 275 -1.58 -16.83 -10.80
N GLY A 276 -2.27 -16.09 -9.93
CA GLY A 276 -1.75 -15.54 -8.68
C GLY A 276 -2.07 -16.37 -7.44
N ALA A 277 -2.50 -17.63 -7.56
CA ALA A 277 -2.89 -18.46 -6.41
C ALA A 277 -1.80 -18.61 -5.33
N LEU A 278 -0.53 -18.54 -5.73
CA LEU A 278 0.60 -18.59 -4.81
C LEU A 278 0.65 -17.32 -3.94
N GLU A 279 0.37 -16.16 -4.52
CA GLU A 279 0.26 -14.89 -3.81
C GLU A 279 -0.85 -14.95 -2.76
N VAL A 280 -2.07 -15.31 -3.21
CA VAL A 280 -3.24 -15.40 -2.32
C VAL A 280 -2.97 -16.29 -1.11
N MET A 281 -2.34 -17.45 -1.31
CA MET A 281 -2.04 -18.34 -0.19
C MET A 281 -0.87 -17.87 0.67
N LEU A 282 0.12 -17.15 0.10
CA LEU A 282 1.15 -16.49 0.90
C LEU A 282 0.52 -15.49 1.87
N ASP A 283 -0.36 -14.62 1.40
CA ASP A 283 -1.02 -13.61 2.23
C ASP A 283 -1.84 -14.26 3.35
N VAL A 284 -2.64 -15.28 3.03
CA VAL A 284 -3.41 -16.07 4.02
C VAL A 284 -2.49 -16.69 5.06
N ASP A 285 -1.43 -17.39 4.65
CA ASP A 285 -0.52 -18.11 5.53
C ASP A 285 0.28 -17.14 6.43
N MET A 286 0.69 -15.97 5.91
CA MET A 286 1.40 -14.96 6.70
C MET A 286 0.51 -14.30 7.74
N VAL A 287 -0.76 -14.03 7.45
CA VAL A 287 -1.70 -13.54 8.46
C VAL A 287 -1.92 -14.59 9.55
N MET A 288 -2.07 -15.85 9.18
CA MET A 288 -2.21 -16.96 10.16
C MET A 288 -0.94 -17.12 11.00
N ALA A 289 0.23 -17.01 10.39
CA ALA A 289 1.51 -17.16 11.08
C ALA A 289 1.73 -16.13 12.19
N VAL A 290 1.34 -14.88 11.98
CA VAL A 290 1.61 -13.78 12.92
C VAL A 290 0.53 -13.65 13.98
N SER A 291 -0.73 -13.38 13.62
CA SER A 291 -1.79 -13.12 14.61
C SER A 291 -2.67 -14.32 14.92
N ASN A 292 -2.65 -15.37 14.08
CA ASN A 292 -3.51 -16.54 14.26
C ASN A 292 -4.98 -16.15 14.51
N PRO A 293 -5.62 -15.37 13.61
CA PRO A 293 -6.96 -14.86 13.84
C PRO A 293 -8.01 -15.98 13.72
N THR A 294 -9.21 -15.74 14.27
CA THR A 294 -10.34 -16.67 14.14
C THR A 294 -11.19 -16.40 12.90
N SER A 295 -11.00 -15.27 12.24
CA SER A 295 -11.67 -14.87 11.01
C SER A 295 -10.82 -13.91 10.19
N MET A 296 -11.01 -13.95 8.87
CA MET A 296 -10.35 -13.14 7.87
C MET A 296 -11.36 -12.88 6.77
N TYR A 297 -11.21 -11.79 6.02
CA TYR A 297 -11.98 -11.54 4.81
C TYR A 297 -11.05 -11.54 3.62
N ILE A 298 -11.43 -12.23 2.56
CA ILE A 298 -10.75 -12.16 1.27
C ILE A 298 -11.70 -11.42 0.34
N TYR A 299 -11.28 -10.26 -0.11
CA TYR A 299 -11.93 -9.56 -1.20
C TYR A 299 -11.32 -10.06 -2.50
N SER A 300 -12.11 -10.22 -3.53
CA SER A 300 -11.66 -10.80 -4.79
C SER A 300 -12.36 -10.11 -5.96
N ALA A 301 -11.56 -9.51 -6.83
CA ALA A 301 -12.03 -8.86 -8.04
C ALA A 301 -11.26 -9.36 -9.29
N PRO A 302 -11.80 -9.17 -10.50
CA PRO A 302 -10.99 -9.28 -11.71
C PRO A 302 -9.93 -8.17 -11.74
N LEU A 303 -8.82 -8.37 -12.47
CA LEU A 303 -7.74 -7.39 -12.58
C LEU A 303 -8.21 -5.97 -12.95
N SER A 304 -9.30 -5.85 -13.72
CA SER A 304 -9.89 -4.55 -14.08
C SER A 304 -10.72 -3.89 -12.98
N GLY A 305 -11.06 -4.62 -11.92
CA GLY A 305 -11.90 -4.17 -10.80
C GLY A 305 -11.11 -3.74 -9.56
N TRP A 306 -9.81 -3.60 -9.65
CA TRP A 306 -8.94 -3.36 -8.49
C TRP A 306 -9.31 -2.08 -7.70
N LEU A 307 -9.73 -1.01 -8.37
CA LEU A 307 -10.14 0.22 -7.69
C LEU A 307 -11.49 0.05 -6.98
N ASP A 308 -12.42 -0.68 -7.60
CA ASP A 308 -13.73 -1.01 -7.02
C ASP A 308 -13.57 -1.91 -5.79
N GLU A 309 -12.56 -2.78 -5.79
CA GLU A 309 -12.27 -3.64 -4.65
C GLU A 309 -11.82 -2.84 -3.43
N TYR A 310 -10.87 -1.91 -3.56
CA TYR A 310 -10.52 -0.99 -2.48
C TYR A 310 -11.74 -0.19 -2.02
N LYS A 311 -12.56 0.29 -2.97
CA LYS A 311 -13.79 1.03 -2.63
C LYS A 311 -14.77 0.15 -1.86
N GLN A 312 -14.98 -1.09 -2.26
CA GLN A 312 -15.86 -2.03 -1.58
C GLN A 312 -15.38 -2.33 -0.14
N ILE A 313 -14.07 -2.52 0.07
CA ILE A 313 -13.48 -2.70 1.40
C ILE A 313 -13.78 -1.48 2.29
N ALA A 314 -13.63 -0.27 1.75
CA ALA A 314 -13.91 0.97 2.47
C ALA A 314 -15.39 1.08 2.86
N GLU A 315 -16.31 0.73 1.97
CA GLU A 315 -17.76 0.83 2.20
C GLU A 315 -18.29 -0.26 3.12
N ASP A 316 -17.84 -1.50 2.96
CA ASP A 316 -18.19 -2.61 3.86
C ASP A 316 -17.74 -2.34 5.29
N ASN A 317 -16.61 -1.66 5.45
CA ASN A 317 -16.08 -1.20 6.74
C ASN A 317 -16.03 -2.31 7.82
N LEU A 318 -15.75 -3.57 7.42
CA LEU A 318 -15.79 -4.74 8.28
C LEU A 318 -14.55 -4.90 9.15
N VAL A 319 -13.41 -4.35 8.73
CA VAL A 319 -12.09 -4.57 9.33
C VAL A 319 -11.41 -3.28 9.76
N GLY A 320 -10.41 -3.40 10.61
CA GLY A 320 -9.50 -2.30 10.95
C GLY A 320 -8.14 -2.38 10.24
N GLN A 321 -7.86 -3.47 9.52
CA GLN A 321 -6.60 -3.71 8.83
C GLN A 321 -6.84 -4.36 7.47
N VAL A 322 -6.12 -3.87 6.46
CA VAL A 322 -6.14 -4.37 5.08
C VAL A 322 -4.70 -4.65 4.65
N SER A 323 -4.48 -5.77 3.98
CA SER A 323 -3.22 -6.09 3.31
C SER A 323 -3.42 -6.16 1.81
N SER A 324 -2.47 -5.64 1.05
CA SER A 324 -2.40 -5.82 -0.39
C SER A 324 -0.97 -6.08 -0.83
N SER A 325 -0.81 -7.13 -1.57
CA SER A 325 0.45 -7.58 -2.15
C SER A 325 0.50 -7.38 -3.67
N TRP A 326 -0.37 -6.52 -4.17
CA TRP A 326 -0.50 -6.22 -5.60
C TRP A 326 -0.02 -4.81 -5.93
N THR A 327 0.59 -4.64 -7.10
CA THR A 327 1.06 -3.35 -7.61
C THR A 327 0.47 -3.02 -8.96
N ASN A 328 0.18 -1.73 -9.17
CA ASN A 328 -0.19 -1.16 -10.47
C ASN A 328 1.04 -0.80 -11.32
N GLY A 329 2.25 -1.11 -10.84
CA GLY A 329 3.51 -0.71 -11.44
C GLY A 329 4.06 0.59 -10.84
N CYS A 330 4.83 1.35 -11.64
CA CYS A 330 5.37 2.62 -11.16
C CYS A 330 4.30 3.71 -11.10
N GLU A 331 4.31 4.51 -10.03
CA GLU A 331 3.34 5.60 -9.85
C GLU A 331 3.26 6.56 -11.05
N ALA A 332 4.39 6.80 -11.72
CA ALA A 332 4.46 7.67 -12.89
C ALA A 332 3.65 7.16 -14.11
N GLU A 333 3.25 5.89 -14.11
CA GLU A 333 2.56 5.23 -15.22
C GLU A 333 1.07 5.00 -14.97
N VAL A 334 0.63 5.09 -13.72
CA VAL A 334 -0.78 4.85 -13.35
C VAL A 334 -1.69 5.96 -13.88
N GLY A 335 -1.20 7.19 -13.94
CA GLY A 335 -1.95 8.37 -14.37
C GLY A 335 -2.52 9.15 -13.18
N ALA A 336 -2.37 10.49 -13.25
CA ALA A 336 -2.71 11.37 -12.14
C ALA A 336 -4.19 11.28 -11.71
N SER A 337 -5.09 11.11 -12.68
CA SER A 337 -6.53 10.96 -12.42
C SER A 337 -6.85 9.69 -11.63
N THR A 338 -6.19 8.58 -11.95
CA THR A 338 -6.36 7.29 -11.27
C THR A 338 -5.76 7.34 -9.87
N LEU A 339 -4.52 7.85 -9.73
CA LEU A 339 -3.86 8.05 -8.44
C LEU A 339 -4.71 8.88 -7.48
N ALA A 340 -5.34 9.96 -7.97
CA ALA A 340 -6.19 10.81 -7.14
C ALA A 340 -7.44 10.09 -6.63
N GLN A 341 -8.07 9.22 -7.44
CA GLN A 341 -9.23 8.44 -6.99
C GLN A 341 -8.87 7.36 -6.00
N GLU A 342 -7.77 6.69 -6.21
CA GLU A 342 -7.23 5.71 -5.28
C GLU A 342 -6.90 6.36 -3.93
N ASN A 343 -6.21 7.51 -3.95
CA ASN A 343 -5.94 8.28 -2.74
C ASN A 343 -7.22 8.64 -1.97
N ALA A 344 -8.28 9.04 -2.67
CA ALA A 344 -9.56 9.37 -2.03
C ALA A 344 -10.17 8.15 -1.30
N VAL A 345 -9.99 6.95 -1.82
CA VAL A 345 -10.40 5.71 -1.14
C VAL A 345 -9.55 5.46 0.11
N PHE A 346 -8.23 5.65 0.04
CA PHE A 346 -7.36 5.49 1.20
C PHE A 346 -7.57 6.58 2.27
N GLU A 347 -7.92 7.81 1.88
CA GLU A 347 -8.37 8.86 2.80
C GLU A 347 -9.65 8.45 3.54
N GLN A 348 -10.61 7.87 2.83
CA GLN A 348 -11.82 7.30 3.44
C GLN A 348 -11.48 6.20 4.44
N MET A 349 -10.66 5.22 4.06
CA MET A 349 -10.22 4.15 4.94
C MET A 349 -9.52 4.69 6.19
N ALA A 350 -8.63 5.67 6.04
CA ALA A 350 -7.96 6.30 7.17
C ALA A 350 -8.96 7.04 8.08
N ALA A 351 -9.95 7.76 7.53
CA ALA A 351 -10.99 8.44 8.32
C ALA A 351 -11.88 7.44 9.09
N GLN A 352 -12.06 6.24 8.55
CA GLN A 352 -12.79 5.13 9.17
C GLN A 352 -11.92 4.32 10.14
N GLY A 353 -10.63 4.65 10.27
CA GLY A 353 -9.69 3.97 11.16
C GLY A 353 -9.20 2.62 10.64
N MET A 354 -9.19 2.42 9.34
CA MET A 354 -8.51 1.30 8.72
C MET A 354 -7.03 1.62 8.50
N ALA A 355 -6.17 0.66 8.74
CA ALA A 355 -4.76 0.68 8.36
C ALA A 355 -4.59 -0.19 7.11
N VAL A 356 -4.06 0.37 6.05
CA VAL A 356 -3.78 -0.35 4.80
C VAL A 356 -2.27 -0.55 4.69
N PHE A 357 -1.85 -1.79 4.52
CA PHE A 357 -0.45 -2.18 4.35
C PHE A 357 -0.25 -2.67 2.94
N ILE A 358 0.71 -2.09 2.23
CA ILE A 358 0.95 -2.36 0.81
C ILE A 358 2.41 -2.75 0.62
N ALA A 359 2.65 -3.84 -0.10
CA ALA A 359 3.98 -4.27 -0.49
C ALA A 359 4.70 -3.22 -1.33
N ALA A 360 5.95 -2.86 -0.96
CA ALA A 360 6.67 -1.72 -1.53
C ALA A 360 7.23 -1.96 -2.94
N GLY A 361 7.27 -3.22 -3.38
CA GLY A 361 7.85 -3.61 -4.67
C GLY A 361 9.05 -4.54 -4.51
N ASP A 362 9.34 -5.29 -5.58
CA ASP A 362 10.34 -6.37 -5.58
C ASP A 362 11.45 -6.17 -6.63
N GLN A 363 11.59 -4.96 -7.15
CA GLN A 363 12.53 -4.68 -8.24
C GLN A 363 13.56 -3.60 -7.87
N GLY A 364 13.68 -3.31 -6.57
CA GLY A 364 14.56 -2.27 -6.05
C GLY A 364 14.11 -0.86 -6.43
N SER A 365 15.02 0.08 -6.30
CA SER A 365 14.78 1.50 -6.64
C SER A 365 14.69 1.78 -8.14
N TYR A 366 15.10 0.85 -8.99
CA TYR A 366 15.07 0.95 -10.46
C TYR A 366 14.18 -0.12 -11.12
N PRO A 367 12.89 -0.13 -10.84
CA PRO A 367 12.01 -1.21 -11.29
C PRO A 367 11.98 -1.37 -12.82
N GLY A 368 12.13 -0.30 -13.59
CA GLY A 368 12.18 -0.35 -15.05
C GLY A 368 13.46 -0.93 -15.62
N SER A 369 14.58 -0.87 -14.90
CA SER A 369 15.87 -1.40 -15.33
C SER A 369 16.07 -2.86 -14.95
N ASN A 370 15.39 -3.32 -13.91
CA ASN A 370 15.58 -4.64 -13.31
C ASN A 370 14.61 -5.72 -13.82
N GLY A 371 13.84 -5.38 -14.87
CA GLY A 371 13.03 -6.33 -15.63
C GLY A 371 11.87 -6.95 -14.84
N GLY A 372 10.76 -6.26 -14.75
CA GLY A 372 9.59 -6.83 -14.10
C GLY A 372 8.38 -5.91 -14.06
N TYR A 373 8.55 -4.62 -13.95
CA TYR A 373 7.42 -3.67 -13.92
C TYR A 373 7.30 -2.79 -15.14
N ASP A 374 8.23 -2.91 -16.08
CA ASP A 374 8.21 -2.12 -17.31
C ASP A 374 7.98 -0.62 -17.04
N CYS A 375 8.64 -0.08 -16.02
CA CYS A 375 8.62 1.34 -15.75
C CYS A 375 9.39 2.10 -16.83
N SER A 376 8.84 3.21 -17.27
CA SER A 376 9.57 4.08 -18.18
C SER A 376 10.63 4.88 -17.44
N GLY A 377 11.81 4.93 -17.99
CA GLY A 377 12.89 5.74 -17.46
C GLY A 377 14.03 4.94 -16.82
N SER A 378 15.14 5.63 -16.62
CA SER A 378 16.37 5.09 -16.03
C SER A 378 16.62 5.63 -14.62
N GLY A 379 15.70 6.44 -14.10
CA GLY A 379 15.78 7.01 -12.75
C GLY A 379 15.14 6.12 -11.70
N ALA A 380 15.42 6.41 -10.43
CA ALA A 380 14.74 5.80 -9.30
C ALA A 380 13.25 6.12 -9.35
N GLN A 381 12.42 5.12 -9.07
CA GLN A 381 10.96 5.22 -9.07
C GLN A 381 10.37 4.35 -7.96
N VAL A 382 9.23 4.77 -7.45
CA VAL A 382 8.44 4.02 -6.47
C VAL A 382 7.21 3.43 -7.12
N THR A 383 6.68 2.38 -6.50
CA THR A 383 5.50 1.66 -7.01
C THR A 383 4.21 2.21 -6.41
N ASP A 384 3.13 2.10 -7.15
CA ASP A 384 1.76 2.35 -6.72
C ASP A 384 1.08 0.98 -6.43
N PRO A 385 0.25 0.88 -5.38
CA PRO A 385 -0.20 1.93 -4.45
C PRO A 385 0.68 2.16 -3.22
N ALA A 386 1.85 1.56 -3.12
CA ALA A 386 2.73 1.70 -1.95
C ALA A 386 3.20 3.15 -1.69
N SER A 387 3.27 3.99 -2.73
CA SER A 387 3.63 5.40 -2.62
C SER A 387 2.51 6.30 -2.08
N GLN A 388 1.27 5.82 -2.00
CA GLN A 388 0.12 6.61 -1.56
C GLN A 388 0.29 7.15 -0.12
N PRO A 389 -0.18 8.38 0.18
CA PRO A 389 0.05 9.00 1.50
C PRO A 389 -0.68 8.33 2.66
N TYR A 390 -1.81 7.64 2.41
CA TYR A 390 -2.65 7.05 3.46
C TYR A 390 -2.52 5.53 3.57
N VAL A 391 -1.43 4.98 3.06
CA VAL A 391 -1.05 3.58 3.25
C VAL A 391 0.27 3.46 4.00
N THR A 392 0.53 2.30 4.57
CA THR A 392 1.83 1.93 5.14
C THR A 392 2.56 1.06 4.12
N SER A 393 3.64 1.59 3.59
CA SER A 393 4.49 0.90 2.62
C SER A 393 5.40 -0.10 3.31
N ALA A 394 5.29 -1.37 2.91
CA ALA A 394 5.95 -2.52 3.50
C ALA A 394 7.18 -2.94 2.67
N GLY A 395 8.37 -2.58 3.11
CA GLY A 395 9.64 -2.92 2.47
C GLY A 395 10.21 -4.27 2.90
N GLY A 396 11.33 -4.65 2.32
CA GLY A 396 11.94 -5.96 2.48
C GLY A 396 13.36 -5.94 3.06
N THR A 397 13.64 -6.89 3.96
CA THR A 397 14.96 -7.17 4.51
C THR A 397 15.36 -8.61 4.25
N SER A 398 16.63 -8.94 4.50
CA SER A 398 17.17 -10.28 4.60
C SER A 398 17.47 -10.57 6.08
N LEU A 399 16.69 -11.47 6.69
CA LEU A 399 16.75 -11.79 8.11
C LEU A 399 17.77 -12.89 8.40
N ALA A 400 18.61 -12.68 9.39
CA ALA A 400 19.46 -13.71 9.99
C ALA A 400 19.00 -14.03 11.41
N THR A 401 18.85 -15.32 11.73
CA THR A 401 18.46 -15.81 13.05
C THR A 401 19.52 -16.74 13.65
N SER A 402 19.49 -16.90 14.97
CA SER A 402 20.32 -17.85 15.69
C SER A 402 19.79 -19.30 15.52
N THR A 403 20.51 -20.28 16.08
CA THR A 403 20.03 -21.68 16.17
C THR A 403 18.73 -21.85 16.93
N SER A 404 18.38 -20.89 17.79
CA SER A 404 17.11 -20.85 18.51
C SER A 404 16.09 -19.91 17.86
N GLN A 405 16.29 -19.55 16.60
CA GLN A 405 15.48 -18.64 15.79
C GLN A 405 15.35 -17.21 16.36
N ALA A 406 16.14 -16.87 17.37
CA ALA A 406 16.16 -15.49 17.86
C ALA A 406 16.80 -14.57 16.82
N TYR A 407 16.30 -13.34 16.74
CA TYR A 407 16.84 -12.27 15.90
C TYR A 407 18.35 -12.11 16.10
N VAL A 408 19.10 -12.02 15.02
CA VAL A 408 20.54 -11.71 15.04
C VAL A 408 20.81 -10.40 14.33
N SER A 409 20.38 -10.27 13.07
CA SER A 409 20.56 -9.06 12.27
C SER A 409 19.64 -9.07 11.06
N GLU A 410 19.48 -7.91 10.45
CA GLU A 410 18.89 -7.75 9.13
C GLU A 410 19.76 -6.87 8.26
N THR A 411 19.73 -7.11 6.95
CA THR A 411 20.28 -6.24 5.91
C THR A 411 19.15 -5.89 4.94
N VAL A 412 19.35 -4.86 4.13
CA VAL A 412 18.42 -4.58 3.02
C VAL A 412 18.35 -5.82 2.12
N TRP A 413 17.14 -6.23 1.73
CA TRP A 413 16.98 -7.26 0.72
C TRP A 413 17.36 -6.74 -0.65
N ASN A 414 18.41 -7.36 -1.25
CA ASN A 414 18.89 -7.05 -2.59
C ASN A 414 19.57 -8.25 -3.24
N ASP A 415 18.81 -8.99 -4.03
CA ASP A 415 19.24 -10.18 -4.80
C ASP A 415 19.14 -9.94 -6.32
N LEU A 416 19.22 -8.69 -6.76
CA LEU A 416 19.12 -8.33 -8.19
C LEU A 416 20.20 -9.05 -9.02
N SER A 417 21.38 -9.26 -8.46
CA SER A 417 22.48 -9.96 -9.16
C SER A 417 22.17 -11.42 -9.48
N THR A 418 21.27 -12.03 -8.72
CA THR A 418 20.85 -13.43 -8.91
C THR A 418 19.45 -13.53 -9.55
N GLY A 419 18.79 -12.40 -9.79
CA GLY A 419 17.47 -12.34 -10.41
C GLY A 419 16.28 -12.56 -9.44
N TYR A 420 16.55 -12.61 -8.13
CA TYR A 420 15.51 -12.85 -7.13
C TYR A 420 14.93 -11.58 -6.51
N GLY A 421 15.29 -10.41 -7.03
CA GLY A 421 14.65 -9.15 -6.68
C GLY A 421 15.37 -8.33 -5.62
N ALA A 422 14.74 -7.24 -5.23
CA ALA A 422 15.17 -6.35 -4.15
C ALA A 422 13.99 -5.52 -3.65
N THR A 423 14.05 -5.05 -2.42
CA THR A 423 12.98 -4.20 -1.85
C THR A 423 12.76 -2.92 -2.64
N GLY A 424 11.50 -2.60 -2.94
CA GLY A 424 11.12 -1.26 -3.40
C GLY A 424 11.35 -0.22 -2.29
N GLY A 425 11.57 1.01 -2.71
CA GLY A 425 11.78 2.15 -1.81
C GLY A 425 12.32 3.34 -2.59
N GLY A 426 12.20 4.53 -2.01
CA GLY A 426 12.63 5.77 -2.64
C GLY A 426 11.70 6.94 -2.36
N VAL A 427 11.72 7.91 -3.27
CA VAL A 427 10.96 9.17 -3.16
C VAL A 427 9.87 9.22 -4.22
N SER A 428 8.64 9.50 -3.81
CA SER A 428 7.50 9.70 -4.71
C SER A 428 7.72 10.94 -5.59
N ALA A 429 7.35 10.85 -6.86
CA ALA A 429 7.32 11.98 -7.78
C ALA A 429 5.96 12.72 -7.76
N ASN A 430 4.90 12.10 -7.21
CA ASN A 430 3.55 12.64 -7.20
C ASN A 430 3.12 13.23 -5.85
N TRP A 431 3.49 12.58 -4.75
CA TRP A 431 2.96 12.89 -3.43
C TRP A 431 3.90 13.78 -2.64
N THR A 432 3.37 14.91 -2.19
CA THR A 432 4.08 15.76 -1.24
C THR A 432 4.29 15.04 0.09
N ILE A 433 5.31 15.46 0.84
CA ILE A 433 5.61 14.88 2.14
C ILE A 433 4.37 14.94 3.05
N PRO A 434 3.88 13.81 3.56
CA PRO A 434 2.74 13.80 4.46
C PRO A 434 3.14 14.29 5.85
N TRP A 435 2.19 14.87 6.57
CA TRP A 435 2.38 15.49 7.88
C TRP A 435 3.10 14.58 8.90
N TYR A 436 2.88 13.29 8.84
CA TYR A 436 3.55 12.35 9.75
C TYR A 436 5.04 12.16 9.42
N GLN A 437 5.49 12.45 8.20
CA GLN A 437 6.89 12.44 7.79
C GLN A 437 7.58 13.80 8.01
N GLU A 438 6.83 14.89 8.18
CA GLU A 438 7.42 16.20 8.42
C GLU A 438 8.39 16.19 9.63
N GLY A 439 9.52 16.88 9.50
CA GLY A 439 10.53 16.98 10.55
C GLY A 439 11.32 15.69 10.79
N LEU A 440 11.28 14.72 9.87
CA LEU A 440 12.28 13.65 9.84
C LEU A 440 13.68 14.27 9.70
N THR A 441 14.61 13.72 10.44
CA THR A 441 16.04 14.00 10.30
C THR A 441 16.71 12.69 9.94
N ALA A 442 17.10 12.54 8.69
CA ALA A 442 17.91 11.41 8.26
C ALA A 442 19.37 11.85 8.18
N SER A 443 20.28 10.92 8.40
CA SER A 443 21.71 11.12 8.10
C SER A 443 22.01 11.01 6.61
N ASP A 444 20.99 10.68 5.83
CA ASP A 444 21.02 10.45 4.40
C ASP A 444 20.74 11.72 3.60
N THR A 445 21.44 11.90 2.49
CA THR A 445 21.23 12.99 1.52
C THR A 445 20.17 12.65 0.46
N GLU A 446 19.71 11.41 0.39
CA GLU A 446 18.77 10.89 -0.60
C GLU A 446 17.30 10.96 -0.13
N PHE A 447 17.10 11.30 1.13
CA PHE A 447 15.82 11.55 1.75
C PHE A 447 15.20 12.88 1.27
N SER A 448 13.91 12.85 0.94
CA SER A 448 13.18 14.07 0.57
C SER A 448 12.51 14.73 1.78
N THR A 449 12.67 16.05 1.91
CA THR A 449 11.96 16.89 2.89
C THR A 449 10.68 17.51 2.33
N THR A 450 10.37 17.28 1.07
CA THR A 450 9.22 17.87 0.36
C THR A 450 8.28 16.84 -0.26
N MET A 451 8.77 15.64 -0.53
CA MET A 451 8.02 14.56 -1.15
C MET A 451 7.94 13.35 -0.21
N ARG A 452 6.93 12.48 -0.40
CA ARG A 452 6.78 11.26 0.38
C ARG A 452 7.95 10.31 0.16
N ASN A 453 8.45 9.77 1.25
CA ASN A 453 9.50 8.77 1.29
C ASN A 453 8.90 7.40 1.64
N ILE A 454 9.32 6.34 0.96
CA ILE A 454 8.95 4.94 1.24
C ILE A 454 10.19 4.02 1.23
N PRO A 455 10.12 2.84 1.88
CA PRO A 455 9.02 2.28 2.66
C PRO A 455 8.85 2.94 4.03
N ASP A 456 7.78 2.61 4.76
CA ASP A 456 7.57 3.09 6.12
C ASP A 456 8.21 2.15 7.16
N MET A 457 8.14 0.83 6.90
CA MET A 457 8.74 -0.25 7.69
C MET A 457 9.11 -1.42 6.78
N SER A 458 9.99 -2.30 7.26
CA SER A 458 10.41 -3.49 6.52
C SER A 458 10.43 -4.72 7.42
N LEU A 459 10.25 -5.90 6.84
CA LEU A 459 10.47 -7.21 7.45
C LEU A 459 11.15 -8.12 6.44
N ASN A 460 11.48 -9.35 6.85
CA ASN A 460 12.07 -10.32 5.94
C ASN A 460 11.23 -10.53 4.68
N ALA A 461 11.84 -10.31 3.52
CA ALA A 461 11.25 -10.48 2.19
C ALA A 461 12.13 -11.32 1.27
N ASP A 462 13.39 -11.58 1.68
CA ASP A 462 14.36 -12.29 0.91
C ASP A 462 13.93 -13.77 0.72
N PRO A 463 13.70 -14.23 -0.52
CA PRO A 463 13.31 -15.62 -0.76
C PRO A 463 14.40 -16.61 -0.37
N TYR A 464 15.66 -16.20 -0.26
CA TYR A 464 16.72 -17.06 0.25
C TYR A 464 16.59 -17.36 1.75
N THR A 465 16.05 -16.44 2.51
CA THR A 465 15.64 -16.63 3.91
C THR A 465 14.10 -16.66 4.01
N GLY A 466 13.43 -17.18 2.98
CA GLY A 466 12.00 -17.08 2.76
C GLY A 466 11.14 -17.97 3.67
N TYR A 467 9.88 -18.01 3.35
CA TYR A 467 8.84 -18.67 4.13
C TYR A 467 8.42 -20.02 3.54
N TYR A 468 7.92 -20.90 4.39
CA TYR A 468 7.35 -22.18 4.02
C TYR A 468 5.83 -22.09 4.03
N ILE A 469 5.23 -22.15 2.86
CA ILE A 469 3.79 -21.98 2.68
C ILE A 469 3.16 -23.21 2.03
N TYR A 470 1.82 -23.28 2.03
CA TYR A 470 1.11 -24.37 1.38
C TYR A 470 0.21 -23.86 0.26
N ASN A 471 0.42 -24.37 -0.96
CA ASN A 471 -0.44 -24.07 -2.11
C ASN A 471 -0.56 -25.28 -3.04
N SER A 472 -1.73 -25.91 -3.06
CA SER A 472 -1.98 -27.10 -3.89
C SER A 472 -1.97 -26.82 -5.40
N ASN A 473 -2.31 -25.59 -5.82
CA ASN A 473 -2.19 -25.15 -7.21
C ASN A 473 -0.74 -25.19 -7.72
N SER A 474 0.23 -25.05 -6.81
CA SER A 474 1.67 -25.03 -7.12
C SER A 474 2.40 -26.30 -6.66
N GLY A 475 1.67 -27.35 -6.26
CA GLY A 475 2.22 -28.65 -5.93
C GLY A 475 2.32 -28.96 -4.43
N GLY A 476 1.74 -28.16 -3.56
CA GLY A 476 1.66 -28.42 -2.11
C GLY A 476 2.57 -27.52 -1.28
N TRP A 477 3.45 -28.09 -0.46
CA TRP A 477 4.38 -27.34 0.36
C TRP A 477 5.50 -26.70 -0.46
N ILE A 478 5.69 -25.37 -0.29
CA ILE A 478 6.59 -24.56 -1.10
C ILE A 478 7.56 -23.82 -0.18
N PRO A 479 8.85 -24.10 -0.27
CA PRO A 479 9.89 -23.37 0.46
C PRO A 479 10.34 -22.13 -0.29
N ASN A 480 11.07 -21.26 0.40
CA ASN A 480 11.79 -20.12 -0.17
C ASN A 480 10.88 -19.13 -0.90
N VAL A 481 9.72 -18.89 -0.32
CA VAL A 481 8.79 -17.88 -0.80
C VAL A 481 9.05 -16.59 -0.05
N GLY A 482 9.20 -15.50 -0.79
CA GLY A 482 9.50 -14.16 -0.27
C GLY A 482 8.87 -13.09 -1.16
N GLY A 483 9.51 -11.94 -1.24
CA GLY A 483 8.98 -10.72 -1.83
C GLY A 483 8.38 -9.83 -0.75
N THR A 484 8.18 -8.57 -1.07
CA THR A 484 7.50 -7.62 -0.17
C THR A 484 6.04 -8.02 0.09
N SER A 485 5.49 -8.92 -0.71
CA SER A 485 4.23 -9.64 -0.46
C SER A 485 4.18 -10.37 0.87
N ALA A 486 5.29 -10.92 1.34
CA ALA A 486 5.31 -11.56 2.65
C ALA A 486 5.23 -10.55 3.81
N VAL A 487 5.56 -9.28 3.57
CA VAL A 487 5.67 -8.26 4.61
C VAL A 487 4.35 -7.58 4.91
N ALA A 488 3.60 -7.18 3.89
CA ALA A 488 2.33 -6.47 4.06
C ALA A 488 1.33 -7.25 4.95
N PRO A 489 1.05 -8.56 4.73
CA PRO A 489 0.15 -9.34 5.56
C PRO A 489 0.67 -9.54 7.00
N GLN A 490 2.00 -9.62 7.20
CA GLN A 490 2.57 -9.70 8.55
C GLN A 490 2.36 -8.39 9.32
N LEU A 491 2.57 -7.23 8.70
CA LEU A 491 2.33 -5.92 9.31
C LEU A 491 0.85 -5.71 9.61
N ALA A 492 -0.05 -6.04 8.68
CA ALA A 492 -1.50 -5.99 8.89
C ALA A 492 -1.93 -6.89 10.04
N SER A 493 -1.36 -8.09 10.09
CA SER A 493 -1.61 -9.07 11.14
C SER A 493 -1.12 -8.58 12.52
N PHE A 494 0.08 -8.02 12.60
CA PHE A 494 0.58 -7.39 13.83
C PHE A 494 -0.34 -6.25 14.29
N TRP A 495 -0.78 -5.39 13.36
CA TRP A 495 -1.69 -4.28 13.69
C TRP A 495 -3.07 -4.75 14.16
N SER A 496 -3.49 -5.95 13.72
CA SER A 496 -4.72 -6.61 14.19
C SER A 496 -4.64 -7.02 15.67
N ILE A 497 -3.46 -7.45 16.13
CA ILE A 497 -3.19 -7.76 17.55
C ILE A 497 -3.27 -6.47 18.38
N VAL A 498 -2.68 -5.38 17.88
CA VAL A 498 -2.76 -4.04 18.51
C VAL A 498 -4.22 -3.60 18.64
N SER A 499 -5.01 -3.70 17.56
CA SER A 499 -6.44 -3.34 17.55
C SER A 499 -7.25 -4.14 18.57
N LYS A 500 -7.03 -5.46 18.65
CA LYS A 500 -7.66 -6.34 19.64
C LYS A 500 -7.37 -5.88 21.07
N SER A 501 -6.12 -5.56 21.35
CA SER A 501 -5.68 -5.15 22.68
C SER A 501 -6.17 -3.76 23.08
N LEU A 502 -6.37 -2.88 22.11
CA LEU A 502 -7.01 -1.58 22.32
C LEU A 502 -8.52 -1.70 22.57
N GLY A 503 -9.14 -2.83 22.20
CA GLY A 503 -10.61 -3.00 22.19
C GLY A 503 -11.30 -2.10 21.15
N SER A 504 -10.56 -1.59 20.19
CA SER A 504 -11.01 -0.71 19.10
C SER A 504 -10.00 -0.71 17.95
N ARG A 505 -10.36 -0.19 16.78
CA ARG A 505 -9.40 -0.01 15.69
C ARG A 505 -8.19 0.80 16.14
N ALA A 506 -7.00 0.36 15.76
CA ALA A 506 -5.76 1.10 16.00
C ALA A 506 -5.65 2.32 15.07
N GLY A 507 -6.31 2.27 13.91
CA GLY A 507 -6.31 3.30 12.89
C GLY A 507 -5.11 3.20 11.95
N PHE A 508 -5.03 4.11 10.98
CA PHE A 508 -3.90 4.25 10.06
C PHE A 508 -2.56 4.25 10.81
N ALA A 509 -1.62 3.42 10.39
CA ALA A 509 -0.47 3.06 11.21
C ALA A 509 0.63 4.11 11.24
N ASN A 510 0.89 4.80 10.13
CA ASN A 510 2.04 5.70 9.99
C ASN A 510 2.14 6.78 11.08
N PRO A 511 1.05 7.47 11.49
CA PRO A 511 1.15 8.46 12.56
C PRO A 511 1.76 7.91 13.86
N ALA A 512 1.39 6.69 14.23
CA ALA A 512 1.93 6.04 15.42
C ALA A 512 3.38 5.56 15.21
N ILE A 513 3.67 4.94 14.05
CA ILE A 513 5.00 4.47 13.66
C ILE A 513 6.00 5.63 13.67
N TYR A 514 5.66 6.73 13.02
CA TYR A 514 6.54 7.91 12.93
C TYR A 514 6.66 8.66 14.26
N THR A 515 5.63 8.67 15.09
CA THR A 515 5.72 9.22 16.46
C THR A 515 6.71 8.44 17.31
N ILE A 516 6.70 7.11 17.21
CA ILE A 516 7.62 6.21 17.90
C ILE A 516 9.02 6.32 17.31
N GLY A 517 9.16 6.28 15.99
CA GLY A 517 10.43 6.35 15.27
C GLY A 517 11.19 7.64 15.52
N LYS A 518 10.51 8.79 15.55
CA LYS A 518 11.12 10.10 15.86
C LYS A 518 11.61 10.25 17.31
N ASN A 519 11.19 9.36 18.21
CA ASN A 519 11.68 9.34 19.58
C ASN A 519 12.85 8.36 19.70
N SER A 520 14.08 8.84 19.65
CA SER A 520 15.29 8.00 19.60
C SER A 520 15.40 6.97 20.74
N THR A 521 14.90 7.30 21.94
CA THR A 521 14.91 6.37 23.08
C THR A 521 13.93 5.24 22.88
N VAL A 522 12.73 5.51 22.36
CA VAL A 522 11.70 4.50 22.11
C VAL A 522 12.06 3.72 20.85
N TYR A 523 12.54 4.38 19.80
CA TYR A 523 13.01 3.78 18.56
C TYR A 523 14.01 2.66 18.81
N ALA A 524 15.07 2.93 19.56
CA ALA A 524 16.13 1.97 19.85
C ALA A 524 15.65 0.66 20.52
N SER A 525 14.44 0.67 21.09
CA SER A 525 13.85 -0.53 21.68
C SER A 525 12.74 -1.15 20.84
N ALA A 526 11.98 -0.32 20.10
CA ALA A 526 10.79 -0.73 19.36
C ALA A 526 11.11 -1.25 17.95
N PHE A 527 12.25 -0.84 17.41
CA PHE A 527 12.68 -1.24 16.06
C PHE A 527 14.07 -1.86 16.08
N HIS A 528 14.34 -2.69 15.10
CA HIS A 528 15.67 -3.12 14.69
C HIS A 528 16.09 -2.22 13.53
N ASP A 529 17.05 -1.36 13.79
CA ASP A 529 17.61 -0.42 12.82
C ASP A 529 18.45 -1.18 11.79
N VAL A 530 18.04 -1.14 10.53
CA VAL A 530 18.76 -1.78 9.43
C VAL A 530 19.71 -0.78 8.82
N THR A 531 21.01 -1.01 8.97
CA THR A 531 22.06 -0.04 8.59
C THR A 531 23.05 -0.57 7.57
N VAL A 532 22.73 -1.72 6.94
CA VAL A 532 23.63 -2.41 6.02
C VAL A 532 22.90 -2.79 4.74
N GLY A 533 23.49 -2.46 3.60
CA GLY A 533 22.97 -2.76 2.28
C GLY A 533 22.28 -1.58 1.62
N ASN A 534 21.73 -1.83 0.44
CA ASN A 534 20.96 -0.88 -0.36
C ASN A 534 19.90 -1.61 -1.16
N ASN A 535 18.90 -0.88 -1.65
CA ASN A 535 17.81 -1.48 -2.42
C ASN A 535 18.03 -1.53 -3.94
N GLY A 536 19.26 -1.43 -4.38
CA GLY A 536 19.63 -1.77 -5.74
C GLY A 536 20.37 -0.70 -6.51
N CYS A 537 21.45 -1.17 -7.11
CA CYS A 537 22.18 -0.44 -8.14
C CYS A 537 21.67 -0.91 -9.50
N SER A 538 21.77 -0.05 -10.50
CA SER A 538 21.55 -0.48 -11.88
C SER A 538 22.41 -1.71 -12.21
N PRO A 539 21.84 -2.77 -12.79
CA PRO A 539 22.58 -4.00 -13.14
C PRO A 539 23.77 -3.75 -14.05
N ASN A 540 23.81 -2.63 -14.75
CA ASN A 540 24.85 -2.25 -15.67
C ASN A 540 26.03 -1.48 -15.03
N GLY A 541 26.00 -1.26 -13.70
CA GLY A 541 27.09 -0.61 -12.97
C GLY A 541 27.34 0.87 -13.33
N ASN A 542 26.45 1.49 -14.12
CA ASN A 542 26.60 2.85 -14.62
C ASN A 542 25.85 3.91 -13.80
N GLN A 543 25.12 3.51 -12.75
CA GLN A 543 24.41 4.40 -11.85
C GLN A 543 24.77 4.06 -10.41
N ALA A 544 24.86 5.08 -9.57
CA ALA A 544 25.02 4.92 -8.12
C ALA A 544 23.83 4.12 -7.56
N CYS A 545 24.06 3.38 -6.47
CA CYS A 545 22.97 2.82 -5.68
C CYS A 545 22.25 3.99 -5.03
N ASP A 546 20.95 4.17 -5.28
CA ASP A 546 20.28 5.41 -4.90
C ASP A 546 19.83 5.43 -3.44
N TYR A 547 19.60 4.28 -2.81
CA TYR A 547 19.13 4.26 -1.43
C TYR A 547 19.89 3.22 -0.61
N ASP A 548 20.89 3.71 0.10
CA ASP A 548 21.61 2.95 1.11
C ASP A 548 20.84 2.92 2.43
N ALA A 549 21.06 1.89 3.25
CA ALA A 549 20.57 1.83 4.61
C ALA A 549 21.46 2.64 5.55
N PHE A 550 20.85 3.45 6.42
CA PHE A 550 21.51 4.33 7.38
C PHE A 550 20.89 4.20 8.77
N THR A 551 21.54 4.79 9.77
CA THR A 551 20.96 4.85 11.11
C THR A 551 19.70 5.72 11.15
N GLY A 552 18.62 5.16 11.65
CA GLY A 552 17.32 5.79 11.73
C GLY A 552 16.48 5.52 10.49
N TYR A 553 15.67 6.49 10.05
CA TYR A 553 14.86 6.35 8.85
C TYR A 553 15.70 6.47 7.57
N ASP A 554 15.53 5.53 6.64
CA ASP A 554 16.09 5.59 5.28
C ASP A 554 15.09 5.13 4.21
N ASN A 555 15.39 5.38 2.94
CA ASN A 555 14.52 5.02 1.81
C ASN A 555 14.72 3.58 1.31
N ALA A 556 15.56 2.77 1.95
CA ALA A 556 15.73 1.36 1.65
C ALA A 556 14.85 0.47 2.55
N THR A 557 14.71 0.83 3.85
CA THR A 557 14.03 0.00 4.85
C THR A 557 13.04 0.75 5.75
N GLY A 558 12.86 2.07 5.56
CA GLY A 558 12.03 2.89 6.43
C GLY A 558 12.61 2.98 7.85
N TRP A 559 11.79 2.71 8.85
CA TRP A 559 12.22 2.60 10.24
C TRP A 559 12.86 1.24 10.59
N GLY A 560 13.13 0.39 9.59
CA GLY A 560 13.60 -0.98 9.79
C GLY A 560 12.49 -1.94 10.20
N SER A 561 12.84 -3.06 10.84
CA SER A 561 11.88 -4.07 11.30
C SER A 561 11.48 -3.84 12.77
N TYR A 562 10.38 -4.46 13.19
CA TYR A 562 9.92 -4.27 14.56
C TYR A 562 10.50 -5.29 15.56
N ASN A 563 10.80 -4.82 16.78
CA ASN A 563 10.74 -5.66 17.97
C ASN A 563 9.26 -5.68 18.42
N GLY A 564 8.54 -6.76 18.11
CA GLY A 564 7.08 -6.81 18.21
C GLY A 564 6.54 -6.49 19.60
N ALA A 565 7.11 -7.05 20.67
CA ALA A 565 6.65 -6.78 22.03
C ALA A 565 6.83 -5.31 22.44
N ASN A 566 7.94 -4.70 22.00
CA ASN A 566 8.25 -3.32 22.36
C ASN A 566 7.45 -2.32 21.53
N LEU A 567 7.31 -2.55 20.22
CA LEU A 567 6.46 -1.71 19.37
C LEU A 567 5.00 -1.78 19.81
N TYR A 568 4.48 -3.00 20.08
CA TYR A 568 3.15 -3.22 20.63
C TYR A 568 2.91 -2.40 21.91
N SER A 569 3.83 -2.49 22.89
CA SER A 569 3.75 -1.74 24.13
C SER A 569 3.79 -0.23 23.92
N SER A 570 4.61 0.24 22.97
CA SER A 570 4.75 1.65 22.62
C SER A 570 3.47 2.21 21.99
N VAL A 571 2.83 1.48 21.06
CA VAL A 571 1.55 1.89 20.44
C VAL A 571 0.42 1.93 21.46
N LEU A 572 0.35 0.97 22.38
CA LEU A 572 -0.62 0.97 23.49
C LEU A 572 -0.35 2.15 24.45
N GLY A 573 0.91 2.54 24.62
CA GLY A 573 1.32 3.68 25.44
C GLY A 573 0.78 5.02 24.90
N ILE A 574 0.67 5.20 23.60
CA ILE A 574 0.09 6.40 22.98
C ILE A 574 -1.36 6.60 23.45
N LYS A 575 -2.19 5.56 23.46
CA LYS A 575 -3.58 5.65 23.95
C LYS A 575 -3.64 6.04 25.43
N ARG A 576 -2.75 5.49 26.25
CA ARG A 576 -2.72 5.79 27.70
C ARG A 576 -2.34 7.24 27.96
N ALA A 577 -1.37 7.78 27.21
CA ALA A 577 -0.97 9.19 27.34
C ALA A 577 -2.12 10.14 26.96
N ALA A 578 -2.84 9.86 25.88
CA ALA A 578 -4.01 10.64 25.47
C ALA A 578 -5.11 10.65 26.55
N PHE A 579 -5.42 9.50 27.11
CA PHE A 579 -6.42 9.36 28.18
C PHE A 579 -6.03 10.10 29.46
N LEU A 580 -4.76 10.02 29.88
CA LEU A 580 -4.25 10.75 31.05
C LEU A 580 -4.29 12.25 30.84
N SER A 581 -3.94 12.74 29.65
CA SER A 581 -4.02 14.17 29.32
C SER A 581 -5.46 14.68 29.42
N SER A 582 -6.44 13.96 28.90
CA SER A 582 -7.86 14.32 28.98
C SER A 582 -8.37 14.34 30.43
N ILE A 583 -7.94 13.43 31.30
CA ILE A 583 -8.28 13.43 32.73
C ILE A 583 -7.64 14.63 33.43
N ILE A 584 -6.38 14.93 33.15
CA ILE A 584 -5.68 16.09 33.74
C ILE A 584 -6.38 17.39 33.34
N GLU A 585 -6.74 17.55 32.09
CA GLU A 585 -7.52 18.72 31.61
C GLU A 585 -8.87 18.84 32.32
N LEU A 586 -9.58 17.70 32.51
CA LEU A 586 -10.85 17.69 33.23
C LEU A 586 -10.70 18.02 34.72
N LEU A 587 -9.59 17.66 35.35
CA LEU A 587 -9.31 17.96 36.74
C LEU A 587 -8.79 19.40 36.98
N LEU A 588 -8.32 20.06 35.92
CA LEU A 588 -7.87 21.45 35.95
C LEU A 588 -8.97 22.47 35.62
N GLN A 589 -10.15 22.02 35.17
CA GLN A 589 -11.39 22.81 34.99
C GLN A 589 -12.21 22.83 36.28
#